data_2d5108c054515eb35495b7da94dfe3b4
#
_entry.id   2d5108c054515eb35495b7da94dfe3b4
#
_cell.length_a   1.000
_cell.length_b   1.000
_cell.length_c   1.000
_cell.angle_alpha   90.00
_cell.angle_beta   90.00
_cell.angle_gamma   90.00
#
_symmetry.space_group_name_H-M   'P 1'
#
loop_
_entity.id
_entity.type
_entity.pdbx_description
1 polymer ?
#
loop_
_entity_poly.entity_id
_entity_poly.type
_entity_poly.pdbx_seq_one_letter_code
_entity_poly.pdbx_strand_id
1 'polypeptide(L)'
;MPLCDEIVHATTHLLADGDEGFIGFVDELGRSLFTIETSTQRAAERYALRLLGLLTTPEGADEPMVNVLCWWDSTDHAWRMIVFPRRKHRPACYGEGEGRLLLSPGAVDMGGLWAVPELKDYEALTAVQIQAIYDELCMNRAQLATVMTGFGQHPEDMGLDI
;
A
#
# COMPACT_ATOMS: atom_id res chain seq x y z
N MET A 1 12.00 11.49 0.83
CA MET A 1 12.54 10.34 0.04
C MET A 1 11.92 10.45 -1.35
N PRO A 2 12.70 10.51 -2.45
CA PRO A 2 12.17 10.79 -3.80
C PRO A 2 10.96 9.92 -4.17
N LEU A 3 11.00 8.63 -3.85
CA LEU A 3 9.93 7.71 -4.16
C LEU A 3 8.63 7.96 -3.38
N CYS A 4 8.71 8.40 -2.13
CA CYS A 4 7.52 8.77 -1.36
C CYS A 4 6.88 10.04 -1.93
N ASP A 5 7.70 10.95 -2.44
CA ASP A 5 7.22 12.18 -3.08
C ASP A 5 6.55 11.86 -4.42
N GLU A 6 7.11 10.93 -5.23
CA GLU A 6 6.48 10.46 -6.46
C GLU A 6 5.11 9.80 -6.20
N ILE A 7 5.00 8.98 -5.15
CA ILE A 7 3.73 8.33 -4.78
C ILE A 7 2.69 9.36 -4.35
N VAL A 8 3.08 10.35 -3.57
CA VAL A 8 2.15 11.40 -3.10
C VAL A 8 1.69 12.31 -4.25
N HIS A 9 2.52 12.48 -5.29
CA HIS A 9 2.16 13.26 -6.48
C HIS A 9 1.55 12.42 -7.62
N ALA A 10 1.45 11.10 -7.48
CA ALA A 10 0.73 10.25 -8.43
C ALA A 10 -0.76 10.60 -8.46
N THR A 11 -1.44 10.26 -9.55
CA THR A 11 -2.89 10.45 -9.66
C THR A 11 -3.60 9.75 -8.50
N THR A 12 -4.17 10.54 -7.61
CA THR A 12 -4.83 10.05 -6.41
C THR A 12 -6.33 10.17 -6.58
N HIS A 13 -7.03 9.05 -6.51
CA HIS A 13 -8.48 9.03 -6.42
C HIS A 13 -8.90 9.38 -5.00
N LEU A 14 -9.56 10.51 -4.83
CA LEU A 14 -9.96 11.01 -3.52
C LEU A 14 -11.10 10.16 -2.94
N LEU A 15 -10.87 9.57 -1.76
CA LEU A 15 -11.87 8.77 -1.04
C LEU A 15 -12.65 9.57 0.00
N ALA A 16 -11.95 10.42 0.72
CA ALA A 16 -12.55 11.37 1.64
C ALA A 16 -11.61 12.56 1.86
N ASP A 17 -12.18 13.74 2.03
CA ASP A 17 -11.47 14.98 2.34
C ASP A 17 -12.17 15.77 3.46
N GLY A 18 -11.50 16.77 3.97
CA GLY A 18 -11.98 17.68 5.00
C GLY A 18 -10.95 18.76 5.33
N ASP A 19 -11.31 19.67 6.23
CA ASP A 19 -10.46 20.84 6.58
C ASP A 19 -9.06 20.48 7.10
N GLU A 20 -8.89 19.27 7.63
CA GLU A 20 -7.60 18.82 8.20
C GLU A 20 -6.79 17.92 7.26
N GLY A 21 -7.30 17.57 6.06
CA GLY A 21 -6.60 16.72 5.10
C GLY A 21 -7.49 15.73 4.36
N PHE A 22 -6.88 14.76 3.70
CA PHE A 22 -7.58 13.79 2.88
C PHE A 22 -7.01 12.36 3.01
N ILE A 23 -7.80 11.41 2.53
CA ILE A 23 -7.36 10.06 2.19
C ILE A 23 -7.70 9.78 0.73
N GLY A 24 -6.75 9.21 0.01
CA GLY A 24 -6.90 8.84 -1.39
C GLY A 24 -6.35 7.46 -1.69
N PHE A 25 -6.60 7.02 -2.91
CA PHE A 25 -6.15 5.74 -3.46
C PHE A 25 -5.32 5.97 -4.72
N VAL A 26 -4.25 5.18 -4.90
CA VAL A 26 -3.37 5.20 -6.07
C VAL A 26 -3.28 3.81 -6.68
N ASP A 27 -3.60 3.66 -7.96
CA ASP A 27 -3.62 2.39 -8.70
C ASP A 27 -2.49 2.27 -9.74
N GLU A 28 -1.86 3.38 -10.15
CA GLU A 28 -0.93 3.44 -11.29
C GLU A 28 0.43 2.76 -11.05
N LEU A 29 0.73 2.38 -9.81
CA LEU A 29 2.07 1.91 -9.43
C LEU A 29 2.23 0.39 -9.42
N GLY A 30 1.31 -0.35 -10.07
CA GLY A 30 1.31 -1.81 -10.11
C GLY A 30 1.06 -2.48 -8.76
N ARG A 31 0.69 -1.70 -7.74
CA ARG A 31 0.28 -2.15 -6.42
C ARG A 31 -0.72 -1.19 -5.81
N SER A 32 -1.77 -1.73 -5.20
CA SER A 32 -2.79 -0.93 -4.53
C SER A 32 -2.24 -0.29 -3.25
N LEU A 33 -2.36 1.01 -3.13
CA LEU A 33 -1.96 1.75 -1.94
C LEU A 33 -2.92 2.90 -1.64
N PHE A 34 -2.98 3.29 -0.38
CA PHE A 34 -3.69 4.48 0.06
C PHE A 34 -2.72 5.54 0.54
N THR A 35 -3.03 6.79 0.24
CA THR A 35 -2.31 7.96 0.73
C THR A 35 -3.16 8.72 1.72
N ILE A 36 -2.56 9.17 2.82
CA ILE A 36 -3.20 10.05 3.79
C ILE A 36 -2.29 11.26 3.94
N GLU A 37 -2.86 12.45 3.75
CA GLU A 37 -2.18 13.71 4.00
C GLU A 37 -3.03 14.58 4.91
N THR A 38 -2.44 15.08 6.01
CA THR A 38 -3.17 15.85 7.02
C THR A 38 -2.29 16.90 7.69
N SER A 39 -2.93 17.97 8.16
CA SER A 39 -2.25 19.05 8.91
C SER A 39 -1.93 18.67 10.37
N THR A 40 -2.58 17.65 10.93
CA THR A 40 -2.40 17.24 12.32
C THR A 40 -2.22 15.72 12.45
N GLN A 41 -1.43 15.29 13.43
CA GLN A 41 -1.28 13.87 13.76
C GLN A 41 -2.63 13.22 14.10
N ARG A 42 -3.49 13.93 14.83
CA ARG A 42 -4.81 13.42 15.23
C ARG A 42 -5.71 13.14 14.02
N ALA A 43 -5.62 13.98 12.98
CA ALA A 43 -6.34 13.74 11.73
C ALA A 43 -5.77 12.52 11.00
N ALA A 44 -4.43 12.37 10.95
CA ALA A 44 -3.77 11.21 10.37
C ALA A 44 -4.22 9.90 11.05
N GLU A 45 -4.23 9.87 12.37
CA GLU A 45 -4.74 8.73 13.15
C GLU A 45 -6.20 8.42 12.82
N ARG A 46 -7.06 9.42 12.73
CA ARG A 46 -8.48 9.25 12.43
C ARG A 46 -8.70 8.64 11.03
N TYR A 47 -8.01 9.14 10.00
CA TYR A 47 -8.10 8.59 8.64
C TYR A 47 -7.52 7.17 8.58
N ALA A 48 -6.37 6.93 9.24
CA ALA A 48 -5.76 5.60 9.30
C ALA A 48 -6.68 4.58 9.98
N LEU A 49 -7.26 4.90 11.13
CA LEU A 49 -8.19 4.01 11.83
C LEU A 49 -9.46 3.74 11.01
N ARG A 50 -9.98 4.75 10.31
CA ARG A 50 -11.11 4.56 9.40
C ARG A 50 -10.76 3.59 8.28
N LEU A 51 -9.59 3.75 7.63
CA LEU A 51 -9.11 2.84 6.60
C LEU A 51 -8.95 1.42 7.15
N LEU A 52 -8.22 1.25 8.27
CA LEU A 52 -7.98 -0.05 8.88
C LEU A 52 -9.28 -0.79 9.22
N GLY A 53 -10.31 -0.07 9.67
CA GLY A 53 -11.63 -0.64 9.96
C GLY A 53 -12.40 -1.14 8.72
N LEU A 54 -11.99 -0.77 7.51
CA LEU A 54 -12.58 -1.21 6.25
C LEU A 54 -11.77 -2.33 5.57
N LEU A 55 -10.54 -2.57 6.02
CA LEU A 55 -9.69 -3.63 5.47
C LEU A 55 -10.13 -5.00 5.97
N THR A 56 -10.00 -6.00 5.10
CA THR A 56 -10.26 -7.40 5.48
C THR A 56 -9.20 -7.90 6.43
N THR A 57 -9.62 -8.38 7.59
CA THR A 57 -8.75 -9.08 8.53
C THR A 57 -8.67 -10.56 8.14
N PRO A 58 -7.47 -11.14 8.01
CA PRO A 58 -7.32 -12.56 7.73
C PRO A 58 -7.93 -13.44 8.82
N GLU A 59 -8.39 -14.63 8.45
CA GLU A 59 -8.94 -15.59 9.41
C GLU A 59 -7.90 -15.94 10.48
N GLY A 60 -8.30 -15.83 11.75
CA GLY A 60 -7.44 -16.10 12.90
C GLY A 60 -6.47 -14.97 13.26
N ALA A 61 -6.54 -13.82 12.61
CA ALA A 61 -5.80 -12.62 12.97
C ALA A 61 -6.71 -11.61 13.69
N ASP A 62 -6.12 -10.79 14.55
CA ASP A 62 -6.84 -9.74 15.30
C ASP A 62 -6.91 -8.41 14.51
N GLU A 63 -6.06 -8.25 13.49
CA GLU A 63 -5.93 -7.01 12.71
C GLU A 63 -5.62 -7.27 11.22
N PRO A 64 -5.93 -6.33 10.32
CA PRO A 64 -5.58 -6.44 8.93
C PRO A 64 -4.06 -6.35 8.73
N MET A 65 -3.55 -7.05 7.71
CA MET A 65 -2.14 -6.97 7.34
C MET A 65 -1.89 -5.70 6.52
N VAL A 66 -0.99 -4.86 7.00
CA VAL A 66 -0.58 -3.64 6.30
C VAL A 66 0.91 -3.39 6.41
N ASN A 67 1.48 -2.72 5.42
CA ASN A 67 2.75 -2.03 5.54
C ASN A 67 2.47 -0.53 5.52
N VAL A 68 3.14 0.23 6.37
CA VAL A 68 2.92 1.67 6.48
C VAL A 68 4.25 2.42 6.42
N LEU A 69 4.29 3.46 5.61
CA LEU A 69 5.30 4.52 5.66
C LEU A 69 4.61 5.77 6.21
N CYS A 70 5.19 6.39 7.23
CA CYS A 70 4.62 7.59 7.83
C CYS A 70 5.74 8.58 8.17
N TRP A 71 5.55 9.85 7.80
CA TRP A 71 6.52 10.91 8.11
C TRP A 71 5.85 12.27 8.23
N TRP A 72 6.56 13.18 8.87
CA TRP A 72 6.23 14.59 8.87
C TRP A 72 6.97 15.30 7.74
N ASP A 73 6.25 15.96 6.85
CA ASP A 73 6.82 16.83 5.84
C ASP A 73 6.92 18.25 6.39
N SER A 74 8.16 18.69 6.64
CA SER A 74 8.41 20.03 7.18
C SER A 74 8.24 21.15 6.16
N THR A 75 8.24 20.83 4.86
CA THR A 75 8.07 21.79 3.78
C THR A 75 6.60 22.18 3.64
N ASP A 76 5.74 21.17 3.60
CA ASP A 76 4.30 21.35 3.43
C ASP A 76 3.55 21.44 4.77
N HIS A 77 4.26 21.26 5.89
CA HIS A 77 3.68 21.20 7.23
C HIS A 77 2.55 20.17 7.33
N ALA A 78 2.80 18.97 6.80
CA ALA A 78 1.82 17.91 6.69
C ALA A 78 2.33 16.56 7.24
N TRP A 79 1.45 15.81 7.89
CA TRP A 79 1.63 14.39 8.13
C TRP A 79 1.27 13.62 6.87
N ARG A 80 2.18 12.78 6.40
CA ARG A 80 1.97 11.91 5.25
C ARG A 80 2.09 10.46 5.64
N MET A 81 1.14 9.66 5.15
CA MET A 81 1.17 8.21 5.31
C MET A 81 0.90 7.54 3.96
N ILE A 82 1.61 6.44 3.71
CA ILE A 82 1.33 5.52 2.63
C ILE A 82 1.03 4.18 3.26
N VAL A 83 -0.14 3.64 2.98
CA VAL A 83 -0.62 2.37 3.51
C VAL A 83 -0.75 1.36 2.38
N PHE A 84 -0.07 0.24 2.50
CA PHE A 84 -0.11 -0.89 1.57
C PHE A 84 -0.85 -2.06 2.23
N PRO A 85 -2.15 -2.24 1.97
CA PRO A 85 -2.89 -3.39 2.47
C PRO A 85 -2.39 -4.68 1.83
N ARG A 86 -2.32 -5.75 2.62
CA ARG A 86 -1.78 -7.03 2.18
C ARG A 86 -2.77 -8.16 2.40
N ARG A 87 -2.73 -9.14 1.48
CA ARG A 87 -3.49 -10.40 1.60
C ARG A 87 -2.67 -11.51 2.25
N LYS A 88 -1.34 -11.44 2.10
CA LYS A 88 -0.40 -12.46 2.59
C LYS A 88 0.82 -11.83 3.21
N HIS A 89 1.39 -12.55 4.17
CA HIS A 89 2.64 -12.13 4.81
C HIS A 89 3.86 -12.33 3.90
N ARG A 90 3.89 -13.44 3.12
CA ARG A 90 5.02 -13.80 2.24
C ARG A 90 4.53 -14.33 0.90
N PRO A 91 5.28 -14.08 -0.20
CA PRO A 91 4.95 -14.66 -1.49
C PRO A 91 5.22 -16.16 -1.52
N ALA A 92 4.58 -16.87 -2.44
CA ALA A 92 4.76 -18.32 -2.59
C ALA A 92 6.21 -18.72 -2.94
N CYS A 93 6.96 -17.82 -3.61
CA CYS A 93 8.37 -18.03 -3.93
C CYS A 93 9.30 -17.86 -2.73
N TYR A 94 8.82 -17.38 -1.56
CA TYR A 94 9.66 -17.18 -0.39
C TYR A 94 10.25 -18.48 0.13
N GLY A 95 11.57 -18.47 0.41
CA GLY A 95 12.27 -19.58 1.03
C GLY A 95 13.71 -19.74 0.54
N GLU A 96 14.35 -20.82 1.01
CA GLU A 96 15.68 -21.23 0.60
C GLU A 96 15.60 -22.34 -0.45
N GLY A 97 16.66 -22.47 -1.27
CA GLY A 97 16.81 -23.53 -2.26
C GLY A 97 16.60 -23.05 -3.70
N GLU A 98 16.64 -24.01 -4.63
CA GLU A 98 16.53 -23.75 -6.06
C GLU A 98 15.13 -23.21 -6.41
N GLY A 99 15.07 -22.14 -7.20
CA GLY A 99 13.81 -21.49 -7.60
C GLY A 99 13.08 -20.74 -6.47
N ARG A 100 13.70 -20.61 -5.30
CA ARG A 100 13.18 -19.82 -4.18
C ARG A 100 13.94 -18.51 -4.04
N LEU A 101 13.24 -17.49 -3.54
CA LEU A 101 13.80 -16.17 -3.25
C LEU A 101 13.70 -15.90 -1.75
N LEU A 102 14.80 -15.49 -1.14
CA LEU A 102 14.79 -15.08 0.28
C LEU A 102 14.29 -13.63 0.40
N LEU A 103 13.09 -13.38 -0.13
CA LEU A 103 12.46 -12.07 -0.19
C LEU A 103 11.12 -12.07 0.55
N SER A 104 11.00 -11.22 1.56
CA SER A 104 9.75 -10.97 2.30
C SER A 104 9.50 -9.46 2.33
N PRO A 105 8.86 -8.90 1.29
CA PRO A 105 8.73 -7.47 1.15
C PRO A 105 8.11 -6.80 2.38
N GLY A 106 8.86 -5.87 2.96
CA GLY A 106 8.43 -4.98 4.05
C GLY A 106 7.93 -3.64 3.53
N ALA A 107 7.75 -2.65 4.42
CA ALA A 107 7.24 -1.33 4.05
C ALA A 107 8.16 -0.60 3.06
N VAL A 108 9.47 -0.76 3.20
CA VAL A 108 10.47 -0.12 2.32
C VAL A 108 10.42 -0.72 0.92
N ASP A 109 10.31 -2.05 0.82
CA ASP A 109 10.20 -2.75 -0.47
C ASP A 109 8.87 -2.39 -1.16
N MET A 110 7.78 -2.33 -0.39
CA MET A 110 6.49 -1.85 -0.89
C MET A 110 6.57 -0.39 -1.35
N GLY A 111 7.42 0.42 -0.74
CA GLY A 111 7.78 1.77 -1.17
C GLY A 111 8.67 1.83 -2.41
N GLY A 112 9.10 0.69 -2.96
CA GLY A 112 9.86 0.59 -4.21
C GLY A 112 11.38 0.48 -4.05
N LEU A 113 11.89 0.39 -2.82
CA LEU A 113 13.31 0.14 -2.55
C LEU A 113 13.49 -1.29 -2.03
N TRP A 114 13.83 -2.22 -2.93
CA TRP A 114 13.96 -3.63 -2.63
C TRP A 114 15.28 -3.96 -1.94
N ALA A 115 15.20 -4.50 -0.73
CA ALA A 115 16.33 -5.06 -0.01
C ALA A 115 16.46 -6.56 -0.34
N VAL A 116 17.46 -6.91 -1.15
CA VAL A 116 17.72 -8.29 -1.58
C VAL A 116 18.96 -8.80 -0.85
N PRO A 117 18.81 -9.69 0.16
CA PRO A 117 19.92 -10.07 1.03
C PRO A 117 20.93 -11.01 0.35
N GLU A 118 20.54 -11.74 -0.69
CA GLU A 118 21.38 -12.71 -1.36
C GLU A 118 21.74 -12.26 -2.78
N LEU A 119 23.02 -12.37 -3.14
CA LEU A 119 23.52 -11.97 -4.46
C LEU A 119 22.83 -12.76 -5.58
N LYS A 120 22.61 -14.06 -5.42
CA LYS A 120 21.92 -14.90 -6.40
C LYS A 120 20.50 -14.40 -6.69
N ASP A 121 19.79 -13.94 -5.65
CA ASP A 121 18.43 -13.43 -5.76
C ASP A 121 18.42 -12.04 -6.42
N TYR A 122 19.41 -11.21 -6.08
CA TYR A 122 19.60 -9.90 -6.71
C TYR A 122 19.85 -10.01 -8.22
N GLU A 123 20.71 -10.96 -8.65
CA GLU A 123 21.03 -11.19 -10.05
C GLU A 123 19.88 -11.83 -10.84
N ALA A 124 19.04 -12.61 -10.16
CA ALA A 124 17.91 -13.31 -10.78
C ALA A 124 16.61 -12.50 -10.79
N LEU A 125 16.45 -11.51 -9.90
CA LEU A 125 15.21 -10.78 -9.72
C LEU A 125 14.92 -9.87 -10.91
N THR A 126 13.74 -10.05 -11.52
CA THR A 126 13.28 -9.27 -12.65
C THR A 126 12.06 -8.42 -12.29
N ALA A 127 11.79 -7.37 -13.07
CA ALA A 127 10.59 -6.54 -12.90
C ALA A 127 9.29 -7.36 -12.98
N VAL A 128 9.25 -8.42 -13.81
CA VAL A 128 8.09 -9.32 -13.93
C VAL A 128 7.88 -10.11 -12.63
N GLN A 129 8.95 -10.59 -12.01
CA GLN A 129 8.87 -11.30 -10.72
C GLN A 129 8.46 -10.35 -9.59
N ILE A 130 8.96 -9.12 -9.58
CA ILE A 130 8.54 -8.09 -8.61
C ILE A 130 7.04 -7.82 -8.75
N GLN A 131 6.54 -7.64 -9.99
CA GLN A 131 5.11 -7.44 -10.23
C GLN A 131 4.28 -8.64 -9.77
N ALA A 132 4.70 -9.86 -10.10
CA ALA A 132 4.02 -11.08 -9.63
C ALA A 132 3.97 -11.18 -8.10
N ILE A 133 5.02 -10.75 -7.41
CA ILE A 133 5.06 -10.68 -5.94
C ILE A 133 4.06 -9.63 -5.43
N TYR A 134 3.98 -8.45 -6.04
CA TYR A 134 2.98 -7.45 -5.67
C TYR A 134 1.56 -7.94 -5.89
N ASP A 135 1.27 -8.55 -7.06
CA ASP A 135 -0.03 -9.11 -7.40
C ASP A 135 -0.48 -10.20 -6.41
N GLU A 136 0.47 -10.96 -5.88
CA GLU A 136 0.20 -11.98 -4.86
C GLU A 136 -0.03 -11.39 -3.46
N LEU A 137 0.75 -10.39 -3.08
CA LEU A 137 0.77 -9.87 -1.72
C LEU A 137 -0.23 -8.75 -1.47
N CYS A 138 -0.47 -7.89 -2.47
CA CYS A 138 -1.32 -6.72 -2.34
C CYS A 138 -2.81 -7.07 -2.40
N MET A 139 -3.62 -6.13 -1.97
CA MET A 139 -5.07 -6.19 -2.06
C MET A 139 -5.51 -6.32 -3.53
N ASN A 140 -6.49 -7.17 -3.78
CA ASN A 140 -7.07 -7.31 -5.11
C ASN A 140 -8.21 -6.29 -5.34
N ARG A 141 -8.69 -6.20 -6.59
CA ARG A 141 -9.75 -5.25 -6.99
C ARG A 141 -11.04 -5.43 -6.21
N ALA A 142 -11.47 -6.65 -5.90
CA ALA A 142 -12.70 -6.89 -5.13
C ALA A 142 -12.60 -6.39 -3.69
N GLN A 143 -11.44 -6.57 -3.05
CA GLN A 143 -11.17 -6.02 -1.72
C GLN A 143 -11.10 -4.48 -1.75
N LEU A 144 -10.48 -3.93 -2.80
CA LEU A 144 -10.44 -2.49 -3.02
C LEU A 144 -11.85 -1.91 -3.15
N ALA A 145 -12.70 -2.53 -3.98
CA ALA A 145 -14.08 -2.08 -4.15
C ALA A 145 -14.86 -2.05 -2.82
N THR A 146 -14.62 -3.02 -1.95
CA THR A 146 -15.21 -3.04 -0.59
C THR A 146 -14.77 -1.82 0.22
N VAL A 147 -13.49 -1.48 0.20
CA VAL A 147 -12.96 -0.31 0.91
C VAL A 147 -13.55 0.98 0.35
N MET A 148 -13.59 1.13 -0.98
CA MET A 148 -14.14 2.30 -1.65
C MET A 148 -15.63 2.51 -1.30
N THR A 149 -16.41 1.44 -1.34
CA THR A 149 -17.82 1.47 -0.91
C THR A 149 -17.96 1.89 0.56
N GLY A 150 -17.06 1.44 1.43
CA GLY A 150 -17.00 1.85 2.84
C GLY A 150 -16.68 3.36 3.03
N PHE A 151 -16.05 4.00 2.04
CA PHE A 151 -15.87 5.44 1.98
C PHE A 151 -17.05 6.16 1.30
N GLY A 152 -18.05 5.43 0.78
CA GLY A 152 -19.18 5.99 0.05
C GLY A 152 -18.87 6.28 -1.42
N GLN A 153 -17.78 5.72 -1.95
CA GLN A 153 -17.39 5.85 -3.35
C GLN A 153 -17.90 4.64 -4.15
N HIS A 154 -18.25 4.87 -5.41
CA HIS A 154 -18.62 3.81 -6.34
C HIS A 154 -17.41 3.48 -7.24
N PRO A 155 -16.91 2.23 -7.23
CA PRO A 155 -15.76 1.84 -8.02
C PRO A 155 -15.88 2.14 -9.52
N GLU A 156 -17.09 2.03 -10.06
CA GLU A 156 -17.43 2.34 -11.46
C GLU A 156 -17.15 3.80 -11.82
N ASP A 157 -17.41 4.74 -10.90
CA ASP A 157 -17.20 6.18 -11.11
C ASP A 157 -15.72 6.54 -11.17
N MET A 158 -14.85 5.63 -10.72
CA MET A 158 -13.40 5.81 -10.67
C MET A 158 -12.65 5.05 -11.79
N GLY A 159 -13.39 4.50 -12.77
CA GLY A 159 -12.80 3.77 -13.90
C GLY A 159 -12.16 2.42 -13.53
N LEU A 160 -12.51 1.87 -12.38
CA LEU A 160 -12.07 0.55 -11.97
C LEU A 160 -13.06 -0.49 -12.49
N ASP A 161 -12.72 -1.13 -13.60
CA ASP A 161 -13.43 -2.32 -14.07
C ASP A 161 -13.25 -3.45 -13.05
N ILE A 162 -14.33 -3.87 -12.40
CA ILE A 162 -14.34 -4.90 -11.36
C ILE A 162 -14.81 -6.23 -11.97
#